data_f63d6b44c727b127d37ef44273bc59ff
#
_entry.id   f63d6b44c727b127d37ef44273bc59ff
#
_cell.length_a   1.000
_cell.length_b   1.000
_cell.length_c   1.000
_cell.angle_alpha   90.00
_cell.angle_beta   90.00
_cell.angle_gamma   90.00
#
_symmetry.space_group_name_H-M   'P 1'
#
loop_
_entity.id
_entity.type
_entity.pdbx_description
1 polymer ?
#
loop_
_entity_poly.entity_id
_entity_poly.type
_entity_poly.pdbx_seq_one_letter_code
_entity_poly.pdbx_strand_id
1 'polypeptide(L)'
;VEKQWQTDLTINARGVAVDMDMVKGALYIGESSRESLMSEAMDLTGLNNPNSIAQLKTWLNMNTDTPVSNLNKETVSALLEDGSVTGSAERMLEIRQELGKTSTKKYDAIEAAVCGDGRVRGLLQFYGANRTGRWAGRLVQVQNLPRTYIGQLPLARDAVKHQRADKLRVLYGSVPDTLSQLIRTSFIASGGNKLVDADFSAIEARVISWLAGEQWRLEVFRTHGKIYE
;
A
#
# COMPACT_ATOMS: atom_id res chain seq x y z
N VAL A 1 -12.35 30.01 -3.10
CA VAL A 1 -11.31 29.42 -3.97
C VAL A 1 -9.93 29.89 -3.54
N GLU A 2 -9.66 31.23 -3.51
CA GLU A 2 -8.35 31.78 -3.18
C GLU A 2 -7.82 31.34 -1.79
N LYS A 3 -8.65 31.42 -0.76
CA LYS A 3 -8.30 30.97 0.60
C LYS A 3 -7.90 29.50 0.66
N GLN A 4 -8.60 28.65 -0.10
CA GLN A 4 -8.27 27.22 -0.18
C GLN A 4 -6.98 26.97 -0.96
N TRP A 5 -6.72 27.74 -1.99
CA TRP A 5 -5.45 27.68 -2.71
C TRP A 5 -4.27 28.15 -1.84
N GLN A 6 -4.43 29.22 -1.07
CA GLN A 6 -3.42 29.67 -0.10
C GLN A 6 -3.18 28.58 0.98
N THR A 7 -4.23 27.88 1.40
CA THR A 7 -4.12 26.73 2.30
C THR A 7 -3.30 25.61 1.67
N ASP A 8 -3.52 25.30 0.38
CA ASP A 8 -2.73 24.34 -0.39
C ASP A 8 -1.25 24.68 -0.39
N LEU A 9 -0.92 25.92 -0.73
CA LEU A 9 0.49 26.40 -0.69
C LEU A 9 1.11 26.22 0.70
N THR A 10 0.38 26.55 1.75
CA THR A 10 0.85 26.43 3.13
C THR A 10 1.08 24.98 3.55
N ILE A 11 0.16 24.07 3.21
CA ILE A 11 0.28 22.64 3.51
C ILE A 11 1.49 22.06 2.77
N ASN A 12 1.60 22.34 1.47
CA ASN A 12 2.68 21.83 0.64
C ASN A 12 4.05 22.39 1.03
N ALA A 13 4.14 23.67 1.39
CA ALA A 13 5.37 24.28 1.88
C ALA A 13 5.80 23.71 3.24
N ARG A 14 4.85 23.42 4.14
CA ARG A 14 5.13 22.77 5.42
C ARG A 14 5.64 21.34 5.23
N GLY A 15 4.98 20.57 4.37
CA GLY A 15 5.26 19.15 4.14
C GLY A 15 5.03 18.28 5.39
N VAL A 16 5.42 17.01 5.29
CA VAL A 16 5.28 16.01 6.38
C VAL A 16 6.63 15.38 6.64
N ALA A 17 7.00 15.25 7.92
CA ALA A 17 8.24 14.60 8.31
C ALA A 17 8.20 13.10 8.04
N VAL A 18 9.35 12.52 7.70
CA VAL A 18 9.51 11.12 7.36
C VAL A 18 10.60 10.48 8.20
N ASP A 19 10.35 9.27 8.65
CA ASP A 19 11.30 8.39 9.31
C ASP A 19 12.20 7.74 8.26
N MET A 20 13.32 8.38 7.94
CA MET A 20 14.22 7.93 6.86
C MET A 20 14.96 6.63 7.20
N ASP A 21 15.17 6.29 8.46
CA ASP A 21 15.73 4.99 8.84
C ASP A 21 14.75 3.86 8.48
N MET A 22 13.46 4.14 8.69
CA MET A 22 12.39 3.23 8.27
C MET A 22 12.33 3.08 6.74
N VAL A 23 12.44 4.18 5.99
CA VAL A 23 12.41 4.16 4.51
C VAL A 23 13.61 3.39 3.96
N LYS A 24 14.82 3.71 4.40
CA LYS A 24 16.05 3.04 3.95
C LYS A 24 16.06 1.56 4.31
N GLY A 25 15.64 1.21 5.52
CA GLY A 25 15.51 -0.18 5.93
C GLY A 25 14.51 -0.95 5.07
N ALA A 26 13.37 -0.34 4.73
CA ALA A 26 12.36 -0.94 3.87
C ALA A 26 12.86 -1.14 2.43
N LEU A 27 13.60 -0.19 1.88
CA LEU A 27 14.21 -0.31 0.55
C LEU A 27 15.23 -1.46 0.52
N TYR A 28 16.12 -1.51 1.49
CA TYR A 28 17.11 -2.58 1.60
C TYR A 28 16.47 -3.98 1.70
N ILE A 29 15.51 -4.14 2.62
CA ILE A 29 14.80 -5.42 2.80
C ILE A 29 13.99 -5.75 1.55
N GLY A 30 13.34 -4.77 0.93
CA GLY A 30 12.53 -4.96 -0.26
C GLY A 30 13.35 -5.49 -1.44
N GLU A 31 14.53 -4.92 -1.69
CA GLU A 31 15.41 -5.37 -2.77
C GLU A 31 16.00 -6.76 -2.46
N SER A 32 16.54 -6.99 -1.27
CA SER A 32 17.06 -8.29 -0.86
C SER A 32 15.98 -9.40 -0.90
N SER A 33 14.77 -9.11 -0.50
CA SER A 33 13.65 -10.04 -0.58
C SER A 33 13.27 -10.35 -2.03
N ARG A 34 13.27 -9.33 -2.89
CA ARG A 34 13.00 -9.49 -4.31
C ARG A 34 14.05 -10.35 -5.02
N GLU A 35 15.33 -10.12 -4.73
CA GLU A 35 16.43 -10.93 -5.26
C GLU A 35 16.30 -12.38 -4.82
N SER A 36 16.02 -12.63 -3.54
CA SER A 36 15.80 -13.97 -3.01
C SER A 36 14.62 -14.68 -3.67
N LEU A 37 13.47 -14.01 -3.81
CA LEU A 37 12.29 -14.57 -4.48
C LEU A 37 12.54 -14.84 -5.97
N MET A 38 13.31 -13.98 -6.63
CA MET A 38 13.68 -14.17 -8.03
C MET A 38 14.62 -15.36 -8.21
N SER A 39 15.61 -15.52 -7.32
CA SER A 39 16.50 -16.70 -7.33
C SER A 39 15.69 -17.98 -7.12
N GLU A 40 14.83 -18.00 -6.11
CA GLU A 40 13.94 -19.14 -5.86
C GLU A 40 13.05 -19.48 -7.06
N ALA A 41 12.49 -18.45 -7.73
CA ALA A 41 11.68 -18.64 -8.92
C ALA A 41 12.48 -19.23 -10.10
N MET A 42 13.75 -18.80 -10.28
CA MET A 42 14.63 -19.36 -11.31
C MET A 42 15.00 -20.80 -11.00
N ASP A 43 15.34 -21.12 -9.76
CA ASP A 43 15.68 -22.48 -9.32
C ASP A 43 14.47 -23.43 -9.45
N LEU A 44 13.30 -22.95 -9.11
CA LEU A 44 12.04 -23.72 -9.16
C LEU A 44 11.59 -24.02 -10.58
N THR A 45 11.75 -23.05 -11.49
CA THR A 45 11.19 -23.14 -12.85
C THR A 45 12.19 -23.49 -13.91
N GLY A 46 13.49 -23.27 -13.68
CA GLY A 46 14.54 -23.35 -14.68
C GLY A 46 14.46 -22.24 -15.75
N LEU A 47 13.61 -21.24 -15.57
CA LEU A 47 13.44 -20.14 -16.51
C LEU A 47 14.51 -19.06 -16.28
N ASN A 48 15.08 -18.54 -17.35
CA ASN A 48 16.00 -17.40 -17.28
C ASN A 48 15.31 -16.10 -16.84
N ASN A 49 14.00 -15.99 -17.11
CA ASN A 49 13.19 -14.83 -16.71
C ASN A 49 11.79 -15.27 -16.23
N PRO A 50 11.64 -15.65 -14.96
CA PRO A 50 10.34 -16.00 -14.38
C PRO A 50 9.30 -14.86 -14.39
N ASN A 51 9.73 -13.60 -14.58
CA ASN A 51 8.81 -12.46 -14.75
C ASN A 51 8.17 -12.39 -16.13
N SER A 52 8.68 -13.11 -17.12
CA SER A 52 8.04 -13.19 -18.45
C SER A 52 6.72 -13.92 -18.38
N ILE A 53 5.63 -13.20 -18.59
CA ILE A 53 4.26 -13.77 -18.57
C ILE A 53 4.15 -14.95 -19.53
N ALA A 54 4.73 -14.85 -20.73
CA ALA A 54 4.67 -15.90 -21.74
C ALA A 54 5.40 -17.17 -21.28
N GLN A 55 6.64 -17.03 -20.80
CA GLN A 55 7.46 -18.17 -20.34
C GLN A 55 6.82 -18.82 -19.10
N LEU A 56 6.42 -18.03 -18.13
CA LEU A 56 5.80 -18.52 -16.90
C LEU A 56 4.48 -19.23 -17.17
N LYS A 57 3.64 -18.68 -18.05
CA LYS A 57 2.38 -19.32 -18.45
C LYS A 57 2.61 -20.68 -19.13
N THR A 58 3.60 -20.77 -20.02
CA THR A 58 3.97 -22.03 -20.65
C THR A 58 4.43 -23.04 -19.61
N TRP A 59 5.31 -22.63 -18.69
CA TRP A 59 5.81 -23.49 -17.63
C TRP A 59 4.69 -23.99 -16.71
N LEU A 60 3.78 -23.10 -16.27
CA LEU A 60 2.63 -23.49 -15.45
C LEU A 60 1.73 -24.52 -16.13
N ASN A 61 1.39 -24.30 -17.41
CA ASN A 61 0.56 -25.25 -18.16
C ASN A 61 1.24 -26.60 -18.42
N MET A 62 2.54 -26.70 -18.22
CA MET A 62 3.29 -27.98 -18.26
C MET A 62 3.37 -28.66 -16.89
N ASN A 63 3.14 -27.92 -15.80
CA ASN A 63 3.36 -28.37 -14.44
C ASN A 63 2.07 -28.38 -13.58
N THR A 64 0.91 -28.17 -14.20
CA THR A 64 -0.40 -28.26 -13.55
C THR A 64 -1.44 -28.77 -14.52
N ASP A 65 -2.41 -29.52 -14.01
CA ASP A 65 -3.56 -30.01 -14.79
C ASP A 65 -4.61 -28.91 -15.02
N THR A 66 -4.54 -27.81 -14.27
CA THR A 66 -5.44 -26.67 -14.39
C THR A 66 -4.94 -25.68 -15.44
N PRO A 67 -5.69 -25.43 -16.54
CA PRO A 67 -5.26 -24.50 -17.57
C PRO A 67 -5.17 -23.06 -17.06
N VAL A 68 -3.99 -22.46 -17.15
CA VAL A 68 -3.75 -21.07 -16.77
C VAL A 68 -3.89 -20.16 -17.99
N SER A 69 -5.01 -19.44 -18.09
CA SER A 69 -5.30 -18.56 -19.22
C SER A 69 -4.57 -17.23 -19.18
N ASN A 70 -4.44 -16.66 -17.99
CA ASN A 70 -3.71 -15.40 -17.74
C ASN A 70 -3.09 -15.41 -16.33
N LEU A 71 -2.23 -14.40 -16.05
CA LEU A 71 -1.52 -14.25 -14.78
C LEU A 71 -1.80 -12.88 -14.14
N ASN A 72 -3.04 -12.38 -14.31
CA ASN A 72 -3.49 -11.20 -13.57
C ASN A 72 -3.72 -11.54 -12.09
N LYS A 73 -3.86 -10.51 -11.27
CA LYS A 73 -3.97 -10.66 -9.81
C LYS A 73 -5.17 -11.53 -9.40
N GLU A 74 -6.30 -11.33 -10.05
CA GLU A 74 -7.55 -12.04 -9.77
C GLU A 74 -7.43 -13.54 -10.06
N THR A 75 -6.86 -13.88 -11.22
CA THR A 75 -6.66 -15.29 -11.63
C THR A 75 -5.66 -15.99 -10.72
N VAL A 76 -4.54 -15.32 -10.38
CA VAL A 76 -3.54 -15.91 -9.47
C VAL A 76 -4.14 -16.13 -8.08
N SER A 77 -4.90 -15.17 -7.54
CA SER A 77 -5.56 -15.34 -6.24
C SER A 77 -6.57 -16.48 -6.27
N ALA A 78 -7.40 -16.59 -7.31
CA ALA A 78 -8.39 -17.67 -7.44
C ALA A 78 -7.73 -19.06 -7.50
N LEU A 79 -6.65 -19.23 -8.27
CA LEU A 79 -5.91 -20.50 -8.36
C LEU A 79 -5.26 -20.93 -7.05
N LEU A 80 -4.83 -19.97 -6.23
CA LEU A 80 -4.27 -20.24 -4.90
C LEU A 80 -5.36 -20.54 -3.85
N GLU A 81 -6.52 -19.85 -3.95
CA GLU A 81 -7.62 -20.01 -2.99
C GLU A 81 -8.42 -21.30 -3.20
N ASP A 82 -8.60 -21.74 -4.45
CA ASP A 82 -9.36 -22.96 -4.77
C ASP A 82 -8.54 -24.25 -4.62
N GLY A 83 -7.22 -24.12 -4.40
CA GLY A 83 -6.31 -25.27 -4.24
C GLY A 83 -6.15 -26.12 -5.51
N SER A 84 -6.51 -25.59 -6.66
CA SER A 84 -6.43 -26.31 -7.97
C SER A 84 -5.00 -26.48 -8.45
N VAL A 85 -4.07 -25.71 -7.89
CA VAL A 85 -2.63 -25.76 -8.21
C VAL A 85 -1.86 -26.09 -6.94
N THR A 86 -0.94 -27.07 -7.01
CA THR A 86 -0.19 -27.57 -5.86
C THR A 86 1.31 -27.66 -6.15
N GLY A 87 2.12 -27.82 -5.10
CA GLY A 87 3.54 -28.07 -5.22
C GLY A 87 4.35 -26.90 -5.82
N SER A 88 5.21 -27.19 -6.80
CA SER A 88 6.07 -26.17 -7.41
C SER A 88 5.29 -25.08 -8.15
N ALA A 89 4.17 -25.42 -8.75
CA ALA A 89 3.32 -24.47 -9.45
C ALA A 89 2.60 -23.53 -8.49
N GLU A 90 2.09 -24.03 -7.36
CA GLU A 90 1.54 -23.23 -6.28
C GLU A 90 2.58 -22.25 -5.74
N ARG A 91 3.77 -22.76 -5.38
CA ARG A 91 4.86 -21.92 -4.87
C ARG A 91 5.28 -20.82 -5.86
N MET A 92 5.33 -21.15 -7.16
CA MET A 92 5.62 -20.14 -8.19
C MET A 92 4.53 -19.06 -8.29
N LEU A 93 3.25 -19.42 -8.12
CA LEU A 93 2.16 -18.44 -8.09
C LEU A 93 2.22 -17.56 -6.84
N GLU A 94 2.58 -18.11 -5.68
CA GLU A 94 2.83 -17.31 -4.47
C GLU A 94 3.95 -16.30 -4.70
N ILE A 95 5.11 -16.75 -5.23
CA ILE A 95 6.25 -15.87 -5.56
C ILE A 95 5.79 -14.78 -6.54
N ARG A 96 5.02 -15.14 -7.56
CA ARG A 96 4.45 -14.18 -8.51
C ARG A 96 3.58 -13.14 -7.83
N GLN A 97 2.74 -13.55 -6.88
CA GLN A 97 1.88 -12.64 -6.11
C GLN A 97 2.73 -11.70 -5.23
N GLU A 98 3.78 -12.21 -4.58
CA GLU A 98 4.69 -11.41 -3.75
C GLU A 98 5.49 -10.40 -4.60
N LEU A 99 6.10 -10.83 -5.70
CA LEU A 99 6.83 -9.97 -6.64
C LEU A 99 5.92 -8.93 -7.33
N GLY A 100 4.64 -9.24 -7.47
CA GLY A 100 3.62 -8.33 -8.03
C GLY A 100 3.22 -7.18 -7.11
N LYS A 101 3.65 -7.16 -5.85
CA LYS A 101 3.32 -6.09 -4.88
C LYS A 101 4.09 -4.80 -5.19
N THR A 102 3.47 -3.94 -5.99
CA THR A 102 4.07 -2.66 -6.45
C THR A 102 4.00 -1.54 -5.40
N SER A 103 3.25 -1.73 -4.32
CA SER A 103 3.09 -0.71 -3.27
C SER A 103 4.41 -0.33 -2.58
N THR A 104 5.39 -1.25 -2.52
CA THR A 104 6.73 -0.98 -1.98
C THR A 104 7.50 0.10 -2.74
N LYS A 105 7.20 0.32 -4.03
CA LYS A 105 7.73 1.45 -4.82
C LYS A 105 7.39 2.83 -4.23
N LYS A 106 6.49 2.88 -3.26
CA LYS A 106 6.22 4.12 -2.52
C LYS A 106 7.38 4.55 -1.63
N TYR A 107 8.21 3.61 -1.18
CA TYR A 107 9.44 3.96 -0.45
C TYR A 107 10.44 4.68 -1.36
N ASP A 108 10.61 4.23 -2.62
CA ASP A 108 11.41 4.93 -3.62
C ASP A 108 10.87 6.35 -3.87
N ALA A 109 9.56 6.49 -3.98
CA ALA A 109 8.92 7.78 -4.17
C ALA A 109 9.10 8.71 -2.95
N ILE A 110 9.10 8.18 -1.73
CA ILE A 110 9.38 8.95 -0.52
C ILE A 110 10.84 9.39 -0.51
N GLU A 111 11.78 8.46 -0.77
CA GLU A 111 13.22 8.76 -0.79
C GLU A 111 13.56 9.83 -1.83
N ALA A 112 13.00 9.71 -3.03
CA ALA A 112 13.21 10.68 -4.12
C ALA A 112 12.59 12.06 -3.83
N ALA A 113 11.55 12.14 -2.99
CA ALA A 113 10.81 13.37 -2.72
C ALA A 113 11.20 14.05 -1.39
N VAL A 114 11.97 13.39 -0.54
CA VAL A 114 12.37 13.96 0.75
C VAL A 114 13.35 15.11 0.55
N CYS A 115 13.09 16.23 1.25
CA CYS A 115 13.97 17.39 1.28
C CYS A 115 15.07 17.24 2.34
N GLY A 116 16.09 18.11 2.29
CA GLY A 116 17.24 18.06 3.21
C GLY A 116 16.90 18.18 4.70
N ASP A 117 15.70 18.66 5.05
CA ASP A 117 15.19 18.73 6.42
C ASP A 117 14.36 17.50 6.86
N GLY A 118 14.38 16.41 6.07
CA GLY A 118 13.65 15.17 6.36
C GLY A 118 12.13 15.25 6.14
N ARG A 119 11.65 16.22 5.37
CA ARG A 119 10.23 16.39 5.08
C ARG A 119 9.94 16.19 3.59
N VAL A 120 8.83 15.56 3.29
CA VAL A 120 8.30 15.48 1.92
C VAL A 120 7.30 16.61 1.71
N ARG A 121 7.47 17.37 0.61
CA ARG A 121 6.64 18.50 0.22
C ARG A 121 5.92 18.26 -1.09
N GLY A 122 4.91 19.07 -1.40
CA GLY A 122 4.15 18.94 -2.66
C GLY A 122 3.30 17.67 -2.74
N LEU A 123 2.82 17.17 -1.60
CA LEU A 123 2.05 15.91 -1.52
C LEU A 123 0.61 16.04 -1.99
N LEU A 124 0.07 17.26 -2.04
CA LEU A 124 -1.34 17.53 -2.33
C LEU A 124 -1.49 18.57 -3.43
N GLN A 125 -2.62 18.54 -4.09
CA GLN A 125 -3.05 19.56 -5.05
C GLN A 125 -4.50 19.92 -4.81
N PHE A 126 -4.77 21.18 -4.53
CA PHE A 126 -6.11 21.72 -4.48
C PHE A 126 -6.81 21.57 -5.84
N TYR A 127 -8.06 21.13 -5.82
CA TYR A 127 -8.87 20.88 -7.02
C TYR A 127 -8.21 19.92 -8.04
N GLY A 128 -7.33 19.03 -7.58
CA GLY A 128 -6.56 18.15 -8.47
C GLY A 128 -7.37 17.03 -9.15
N ALA A 129 -8.56 16.73 -8.62
CA ALA A 129 -9.52 15.81 -9.24
C ALA A 129 -10.57 16.60 -10.03
N ASN A 130 -10.31 16.87 -11.28
CA ASN A 130 -11.08 17.81 -12.12
C ASN A 130 -12.59 17.57 -12.17
N ARG A 131 -13.04 16.30 -12.12
CA ARG A 131 -14.47 15.95 -12.18
C ARG A 131 -15.23 16.25 -10.90
N THR A 132 -14.58 16.17 -9.74
CA THR A 132 -15.21 16.23 -8.42
C THR A 132 -14.79 17.44 -7.60
N GLY A 133 -13.76 18.17 -8.04
CA GLY A 133 -13.16 19.26 -7.27
C GLY A 133 -12.45 18.83 -5.99
N ARG A 134 -12.25 17.52 -5.78
CA ARG A 134 -11.55 16.99 -4.62
C ARG A 134 -10.06 17.29 -4.70
N TRP A 135 -9.41 17.36 -3.55
CA TRP A 135 -7.96 17.36 -3.46
C TRP A 135 -7.38 16.07 -4.06
N ALA A 136 -6.30 16.19 -4.81
CA ALA A 136 -5.57 15.04 -5.34
C ALA A 136 -4.21 14.89 -4.66
N GLY A 137 -3.79 13.66 -4.46
CA GLY A 137 -2.43 13.35 -4.02
C GLY A 137 -1.44 13.50 -5.17
N ARG A 138 -0.24 13.92 -4.83
CA ARG A 138 0.92 14.03 -5.73
C ARG A 138 2.08 13.21 -5.16
N LEU A 139 3.08 12.94 -5.98
CA LEU A 139 4.28 12.20 -5.62
C LEU A 139 3.93 10.82 -5.00
N VAL A 140 3.97 10.72 -3.69
CA VAL A 140 3.69 9.47 -2.96
C VAL A 140 2.22 9.06 -3.02
N GLN A 141 1.29 10.00 -3.25
CA GLN A 141 -0.16 9.78 -3.22
C GLN A 141 -0.62 9.17 -1.90
N VAL A 142 -0.42 9.89 -0.82
CA VAL A 142 -0.64 9.43 0.56
C VAL A 142 -2.04 8.88 0.85
N GLN A 143 -3.07 9.37 0.13
CA GLN A 143 -4.46 8.89 0.25
C GLN A 143 -4.64 7.44 -0.26
N ASN A 144 -3.74 6.97 -1.14
CA ASN A 144 -3.80 5.63 -1.74
C ASN A 144 -2.83 4.62 -1.08
N LEU A 145 -2.28 4.96 0.07
CA LEU A 145 -1.42 4.04 0.80
C LEU A 145 -2.24 2.89 1.42
N PRO A 146 -1.71 1.67 1.43
CA PRO A 146 -2.37 0.53 2.08
C PRO A 146 -2.68 0.80 3.54
N ARG A 147 -3.71 0.15 4.06
CA ARG A 147 -4.01 0.16 5.50
C ARG A 147 -3.05 -0.77 6.23
N THR A 148 -2.79 -0.47 7.49
CA THR A 148 -1.98 -1.29 8.39
C THR A 148 -2.91 -2.18 9.22
N TYR A 149 -2.76 -3.49 9.09
CA TYR A 149 -3.52 -4.50 9.85
C TYR A 149 -2.63 -5.38 10.73
N ILE A 150 -1.31 -5.31 10.54
CA ILE A 150 -0.35 -6.12 11.31
C ILE A 150 -0.37 -5.71 12.78
N GLY A 151 -0.35 -6.70 13.67
CA GLY A 151 -0.16 -6.48 15.10
C GLY A 151 1.28 -6.11 15.44
N GLN A 152 1.52 -5.69 16.69
CA GLN A 152 2.87 -5.40 17.17
C GLN A 152 3.66 -4.40 16.31
N LEU A 153 2.98 -3.32 15.87
CA LEU A 153 3.55 -2.29 14.96
C LEU A 153 4.94 -1.77 15.38
N PRO A 154 5.23 -1.48 16.66
CA PRO A 154 6.57 -1.05 17.07
C PRO A 154 7.65 -2.10 16.77
N LEU A 155 7.34 -3.39 16.94
CA LEU A 155 8.26 -4.49 16.66
C LEU A 155 8.55 -4.64 15.16
N ALA A 156 7.51 -4.50 14.32
CA ALA A 156 7.66 -4.52 12.87
C ALA A 156 8.53 -3.35 12.37
N ARG A 157 8.27 -2.15 12.87
CA ARG A 157 9.07 -0.96 12.53
C ARG A 157 10.53 -1.10 12.96
N ASP A 158 10.77 -1.61 14.19
CA ASP A 158 12.11 -1.87 14.69
C ASP A 158 12.85 -2.86 13.79
N ALA A 159 12.20 -3.96 13.42
CA ALA A 159 12.79 -4.95 12.52
C ALA A 159 13.16 -4.34 11.16
N VAL A 160 12.32 -3.47 10.59
CA VAL A 160 12.63 -2.78 9.33
C VAL A 160 13.81 -1.83 9.46
N LYS A 161 13.83 -0.99 10.49
CA LYS A 161 14.95 -0.05 10.74
C LYS A 161 16.31 -0.74 10.87
N HIS A 162 16.31 -1.93 11.46
CA HIS A 162 17.50 -2.74 11.65
C HIS A 162 17.71 -3.78 10.53
N GLN A 163 16.99 -3.67 9.42
CA GLN A 163 17.13 -4.52 8.24
C GLN A 163 16.98 -6.03 8.51
N ARG A 164 16.10 -6.41 9.44
CA ARG A 164 15.88 -7.78 9.91
C ARG A 164 14.74 -8.45 9.13
N ALA A 165 15.00 -8.78 7.86
CA ALA A 165 14.04 -9.46 6.97
C ALA A 165 13.62 -10.83 7.52
N ASP A 166 14.55 -11.58 8.12
CA ASP A 166 14.33 -12.85 8.81
C ASP A 166 13.24 -12.73 9.88
N LYS A 167 13.36 -11.70 10.73
CA LYS A 167 12.40 -11.43 11.81
C LYS A 167 11.01 -11.10 11.25
N LEU A 168 10.94 -10.31 10.17
CA LEU A 168 9.66 -10.01 9.51
C LEU A 168 9.00 -11.26 8.94
N ARG A 169 9.78 -12.13 8.29
CA ARG A 169 9.28 -13.39 7.73
C ARG A 169 8.73 -14.32 8.80
N VAL A 170 9.44 -14.48 9.91
CA VAL A 170 8.99 -15.33 11.03
C VAL A 170 7.72 -14.80 11.69
N LEU A 171 7.61 -13.48 11.89
CA LEU A 171 6.50 -12.88 12.63
C LEU A 171 5.25 -12.63 11.77
N TYR A 172 5.42 -12.34 10.49
CA TYR A 172 4.34 -11.85 9.62
C TYR A 172 4.20 -12.64 8.30
N GLY A 173 5.07 -13.61 8.04
CA GLY A 173 5.06 -14.44 6.83
C GLY A 173 5.64 -13.71 5.62
N SER A 174 4.83 -12.95 4.89
CA SER A 174 5.26 -12.25 3.68
C SER A 174 5.96 -10.91 3.98
N VAL A 175 7.23 -10.83 3.62
CA VAL A 175 8.02 -9.58 3.75
C VAL A 175 7.46 -8.46 2.87
N PRO A 176 7.17 -8.66 1.56
CA PRO A 176 6.60 -7.61 0.73
C PRO A 176 5.24 -7.11 1.23
N ASP A 177 4.40 -7.99 1.79
CA ASP A 177 3.12 -7.59 2.37
C ASP A 177 3.30 -6.73 3.61
N THR A 178 4.18 -7.15 4.50
CA THR A 178 4.51 -6.41 5.72
C THR A 178 5.04 -5.01 5.37
N LEU A 179 6.00 -4.91 4.45
CA LEU A 179 6.52 -3.63 4.01
C LEU A 179 5.43 -2.74 3.42
N SER A 180 4.53 -3.30 2.60
CA SER A 180 3.40 -2.56 2.04
C SER A 180 2.50 -1.95 3.13
N GLN A 181 2.17 -2.70 4.17
CA GLN A 181 1.34 -2.23 5.28
C GLN A 181 2.04 -1.18 6.15
N LEU A 182 3.37 -1.14 6.16
CA LEU A 182 4.15 -0.22 6.98
C LEU A 182 4.39 1.16 6.33
N ILE A 183 4.08 1.35 5.05
CA ILE A 183 4.38 2.60 4.32
C ILE A 183 3.81 3.84 5.04
N ARG A 184 2.54 3.81 5.48
CA ARG A 184 1.92 4.92 6.22
C ARG A 184 2.71 5.31 7.46
N THR A 185 3.31 4.34 8.11
CA THR A 185 4.03 4.54 9.37
C THR A 185 5.38 5.22 9.20
N SER A 186 5.83 5.40 7.94
CA SER A 186 7.02 6.22 7.63
C SER A 186 6.76 7.70 7.81
N PHE A 187 5.50 8.16 7.72
CA PHE A 187 5.14 9.55 8.01
C PHE A 187 5.02 9.73 9.51
N ILE A 188 5.75 10.71 10.04
CA ILE A 188 5.84 10.95 11.48
C ILE A 188 5.54 12.42 11.82
N ALA A 189 5.18 12.66 13.06
CA ALA A 189 5.16 14.02 13.57
C ALA A 189 6.58 14.53 13.80
N SER A 190 6.79 15.84 13.62
CA SER A 190 8.06 16.46 14.04
C SER A 190 8.23 16.37 15.56
N GLY A 191 9.46 16.43 16.03
CA GLY A 191 9.76 16.32 17.46
C GLY A 191 8.86 17.21 18.33
N GLY A 192 8.29 16.63 19.39
CA GLY A 192 7.38 17.30 20.30
C GLY A 192 5.94 17.50 19.80
N ASN A 193 5.62 17.10 18.57
CA ASN A 193 4.28 17.23 17.98
C ASN A 193 3.57 15.87 17.86
N LYS A 194 2.27 15.92 17.56
CA LYS A 194 1.44 14.76 17.25
C LYS A 194 0.78 14.96 15.88
N LEU A 195 0.55 13.88 15.16
CA LEU A 195 -0.37 13.86 14.03
C LEU A 195 -1.79 13.70 14.59
N VAL A 196 -2.71 14.53 14.13
CA VAL A 196 -4.14 14.43 14.44
C VAL A 196 -4.84 14.05 13.16
N ASP A 197 -5.56 12.94 13.20
CA ASP A 197 -6.41 12.45 12.11
C ASP A 197 -7.88 12.69 12.50
N ALA A 198 -8.60 13.36 11.61
CA ALA A 198 -10.03 13.65 11.81
C ALA A 198 -10.75 13.59 10.47
N ASP A 199 -11.79 12.78 10.39
CA ASP A 199 -12.63 12.60 9.20
C ASP A 199 -14.10 12.81 9.53
N PHE A 200 -14.84 13.32 8.55
CA PHE A 200 -16.30 13.44 8.67
C PHE A 200 -16.97 12.09 8.43
N SER A 201 -17.50 11.49 9.48
CA SER A 201 -18.22 10.21 9.38
C SER A 201 -19.39 10.31 8.40
N ALA A 202 -19.40 9.44 7.38
CA ALA A 202 -20.47 9.29 6.39
C ALA A 202 -20.89 10.63 5.74
N ILE A 203 -19.95 11.53 5.41
CA ILE A 203 -20.26 12.89 4.95
C ILE A 203 -21.17 12.92 3.72
N GLU A 204 -20.95 12.03 2.74
CA GLU A 204 -21.78 11.98 1.52
C GLU A 204 -23.21 11.61 1.85
N ALA A 205 -23.44 10.60 2.71
CA ALA A 205 -24.77 10.20 3.14
C ALA A 205 -25.49 11.32 3.93
N ARG A 206 -24.76 12.06 4.78
CA ARG A 206 -25.29 13.21 5.51
C ARG A 206 -25.73 14.33 4.57
N VAL A 207 -24.89 14.68 3.60
CA VAL A 207 -25.18 15.74 2.63
C VAL A 207 -26.36 15.35 1.73
N ILE A 208 -26.40 14.11 1.23
CA ILE A 208 -27.50 13.63 0.39
C ILE A 208 -28.82 13.65 1.19
N SER A 209 -28.81 13.16 2.43
CA SER A 209 -30.01 13.17 3.30
C SER A 209 -30.49 14.59 3.58
N TRP A 210 -29.57 15.53 3.77
CA TRP A 210 -29.91 16.94 3.94
C TRP A 210 -30.51 17.54 2.67
N LEU A 211 -29.91 17.30 1.51
CA LEU A 211 -30.41 17.80 0.22
C LEU A 211 -31.78 17.20 -0.13
N ALA A 212 -32.01 15.92 0.19
CA ALA A 212 -33.26 15.21 -0.05
C ALA A 212 -34.36 15.56 0.97
N GLY A 213 -34.05 16.28 2.06
CA GLY A 213 -34.97 16.60 3.13
C GLY A 213 -35.38 15.39 3.98
N GLU A 214 -34.59 14.30 4.00
CA GLU A 214 -34.93 13.08 4.74
C GLU A 214 -34.70 13.24 6.25
N GLN A 215 -35.70 13.74 6.95
CA GLN A 215 -35.58 14.08 8.36
C GLN A 215 -35.21 12.88 9.26
N TRP A 216 -35.74 11.69 8.98
CA TRP A 216 -35.45 10.51 9.78
C TRP A 216 -33.95 10.14 9.74
N ARG A 217 -33.31 10.24 8.56
CA ARG A 217 -31.87 10.01 8.44
C ARG A 217 -31.05 11.10 9.14
N LEU A 218 -31.48 12.35 9.03
CA LEU A 218 -30.82 13.44 9.73
C LEU A 218 -30.88 13.25 11.24
N GLU A 219 -32.02 12.74 11.76
CA GLU A 219 -32.14 12.43 13.18
C GLU A 219 -31.25 11.27 13.62
N VAL A 220 -31.18 10.21 12.82
CA VAL A 220 -30.23 9.10 13.06
C VAL A 220 -28.81 9.63 13.16
N PHE A 221 -28.38 10.54 12.26
CA PHE A 221 -27.06 11.13 12.32
C PHE A 221 -26.79 12.03 13.52
N ARG A 222 -27.85 12.66 14.07
CA ARG A 222 -27.73 13.46 15.29
C ARG A 222 -27.65 12.62 16.56
N THR A 223 -28.25 11.44 16.56
CA THR A 223 -28.31 10.55 17.72
C THR A 223 -27.13 9.58 17.79
N HIS A 224 -27.13 8.52 16.99
CA HIS A 224 -26.10 7.49 17.06
C HIS A 224 -25.20 7.40 15.83
N GLY A 225 -25.54 8.10 14.74
CA GLY A 225 -24.69 8.23 13.54
C GLY A 225 -24.56 7.00 12.65
N LYS A 226 -25.23 5.89 12.97
CA LYS A 226 -25.12 4.60 12.29
C LYS A 226 -26.34 4.34 11.43
N ILE A 227 -26.21 4.54 10.11
CA ILE A 227 -27.31 4.31 9.15
C ILE A 227 -27.32 2.89 8.58
N TYR A 228 -26.18 2.22 8.61
CA TYR A 228 -25.97 0.94 7.94
C TYR A 228 -25.86 -0.26 8.92
N GLU A 229 -26.21 -0.06 10.16
CA GLU A 229 -26.30 -1.10 11.19
C GLU A 229 -27.74 -1.47 11.53
#